data_7b82e16654c6a359b6e9b03a79b92528
#
_entry.id   7b82e16654c6a359b6e9b03a79b92528
#
_cell.length_a   1.000
_cell.length_b   1.000
_cell.length_c   1.000
_cell.angle_alpha   90.00
_cell.angle_beta   90.00
_cell.angle_gamma   90.00
#
_symmetry.space_group_name_H-M   'P 1'
#
loop_
_entity.id
_entity.type
_entity.pdbx_description
1 polymer ?
#
loop_
_entity_poly.entity_id
_entity_poly.type
_entity_poly.pdbx_seq_one_letter_code
_entity_poly.pdbx_strand_id
1 'polypeptide(L)'
;MRLQYISYQGIYDGTNFEDAATPKQITKSMNAGFSTMVNVWRESGILYLGVNQPITQVTERYLQGPRFYINAMNTDMQDWIVTQPSKHYPNYFWFPTDMENTPVTASNGKIITPGTVAINNSSVIFLPEIQDRGMYSTVHLRCFGVCSNYLSFIKRMRNEGEWY
;
A
#
# COMPACT_ATOMS: atom_id res chain seq x y z
N MET A 1 -5.63 -12.48 15.03
CA MET A 1 -4.57 -11.69 14.34
C MET A 1 -5.13 -10.29 14.09
N ARG A 2 -4.40 -9.24 14.43
CA ARG A 2 -4.85 -7.87 14.23
C ARG A 2 -4.71 -7.48 12.76
N LEU A 3 -5.78 -6.96 12.14
CA LEU A 3 -5.77 -6.50 10.76
C LEU A 3 -4.79 -5.33 10.58
N GLN A 4 -3.94 -5.43 9.57
CA GLN A 4 -3.05 -4.33 9.18
C GLN A 4 -3.80 -3.33 8.29
N TYR A 5 -3.81 -2.07 8.68
CA TYR A 5 -4.38 -0.98 7.89
C TYR A 5 -3.27 -0.24 7.15
N ILE A 6 -3.39 -0.18 5.82
CA ILE A 6 -2.38 0.40 4.92
C ILE A 6 -3.05 1.47 4.07
N SER A 7 -2.64 2.72 4.21
CA SER A 7 -3.15 3.80 3.36
C SER A 7 -2.55 3.71 1.96
N TYR A 8 -3.34 4.02 0.95
CA TYR A 8 -2.85 4.10 -0.42
C TYR A 8 -2.33 5.51 -0.71
N GLN A 9 -1.03 5.64 -0.95
CA GLN A 9 -0.35 6.92 -1.23
C GLN A 9 -0.57 7.96 -0.11
N GLY A 10 -0.79 7.52 1.13
CA GLY A 10 -1.08 8.37 2.26
C GLY A 10 -2.55 8.77 2.44
N ILE A 11 -3.43 8.43 1.50
CA ILE A 11 -4.87 8.70 1.61
C ILE A 11 -5.51 7.61 2.48
N TYR A 12 -6.29 8.02 3.49
CA TYR A 12 -6.92 7.09 4.43
C TYR A 12 -8.36 7.44 4.84
N ASP A 13 -8.81 8.64 4.57
CA ASP A 13 -10.15 9.14 4.92
C ASP A 13 -11.03 9.51 3.72
N GLY A 14 -10.55 9.22 2.51
CA GLY A 14 -11.27 9.50 1.27
C GLY A 14 -11.26 10.97 0.86
N THR A 15 -10.35 11.78 1.44
CA THR A 15 -10.20 13.21 1.11
C THR A 15 -8.75 13.54 0.72
N ASN A 16 -8.55 14.75 0.21
CA ASN A 16 -7.23 15.31 -0.14
C ASN A 16 -6.46 14.43 -1.16
N PHE A 17 -7.15 13.89 -2.15
CA PHE A 17 -6.53 13.06 -3.19
C PHE A 17 -5.45 13.81 -3.99
N GLU A 18 -5.51 15.11 -4.06
CA GLU A 18 -4.49 15.98 -4.66
C GLU A 18 -3.15 15.93 -3.91
N ASP A 19 -3.18 15.60 -2.63
CA ASP A 19 -1.97 15.43 -1.79
C ASP A 19 -1.41 13.99 -1.81
N ALA A 20 -2.00 13.09 -2.58
CA ALA A 20 -1.53 11.70 -2.66
C ALA A 20 -0.06 11.61 -3.04
N ALA A 21 0.68 10.69 -2.43
CA ALA A 21 2.11 10.46 -2.64
C ALA A 21 2.99 11.68 -2.27
N THR A 22 2.53 12.54 -1.38
CA THR A 22 3.37 13.61 -0.82
C THR A 22 3.85 13.25 0.58
N PRO A 23 5.07 13.66 0.98
CA PRO A 23 5.56 13.45 2.35
C PRO A 23 4.63 14.00 3.42
N LYS A 24 4.00 15.15 3.18
CA LYS A 24 3.02 15.76 4.08
C LYS A 24 1.84 14.82 4.35
N GLN A 25 1.22 14.30 3.32
CA GLN A 25 0.06 13.42 3.43
C GLN A 25 0.43 12.06 4.02
N ILE A 26 1.59 11.51 3.65
CA ILE A 26 2.12 10.27 4.21
C ILE A 26 2.37 10.41 5.71
N THR A 27 2.99 11.50 6.16
CA THR A 27 3.20 11.79 7.58
C THR A 27 1.87 11.87 8.33
N LYS A 28 0.87 12.54 7.76
CA LYS A 28 -0.47 12.64 8.34
C LYS A 28 -1.10 11.26 8.52
N SER A 29 -0.99 10.39 7.53
CA SER A 29 -1.49 9.01 7.60
C SER A 29 -0.77 8.19 8.68
N MET A 30 0.54 8.30 8.76
CA MET A 30 1.33 7.60 9.78
C MET A 30 1.01 8.10 11.19
N ASN A 31 0.80 9.38 11.38
CA ASN A 31 0.37 9.96 12.66
C ASN A 31 -1.04 9.49 13.06
N ALA A 32 -1.89 9.17 12.09
CA ALA A 32 -3.18 8.54 12.32
C ALA A 32 -3.10 7.04 12.66
N GLY A 33 -1.89 6.47 12.66
CA GLY A 33 -1.62 5.07 13.05
C GLY A 33 -1.64 4.06 11.90
N PHE A 34 -1.60 4.50 10.64
CA PHE A 34 -1.61 3.63 9.48
C PHE A 34 -0.20 3.39 8.92
N SER A 35 0.03 2.21 8.35
CA SER A 35 1.11 1.97 7.40
C SER A 35 0.73 2.58 6.05
N THR A 36 1.69 2.74 5.14
CA THR A 36 1.42 3.41 3.86
C THR A 36 2.04 2.63 2.71
N MET A 37 1.23 2.39 1.68
CA MET A 37 1.70 1.89 0.40
C MET A 37 2.00 3.09 -0.50
N VAL A 38 3.21 3.11 -1.07
CA VAL A 38 3.70 4.22 -1.90
C VAL A 38 4.27 3.72 -3.21
N ASN A 39 3.95 4.41 -4.29
CA ASN A 39 4.58 4.21 -5.58
C ASN A 39 5.92 4.95 -5.60
N VAL A 40 6.99 4.22 -5.83
CA VAL A 40 8.36 4.75 -5.83
C VAL A 40 9.03 4.50 -7.17
N TRP A 41 9.63 5.54 -7.69
CA TRP A 41 10.39 5.57 -8.93
C TRP A 41 11.85 5.84 -8.62
N ARG A 42 12.73 5.31 -9.43
CA ARG A 42 14.16 5.64 -9.36
C ARG A 42 14.64 6.08 -10.73
N GLU A 43 15.24 7.27 -10.79
CA GLU A 43 15.79 7.84 -12.01
C GLU A 43 17.15 8.46 -11.71
N SER A 44 18.18 8.07 -12.47
CA SER A 44 19.55 8.56 -12.28
C SER A 44 20.05 8.49 -10.84
N GLY A 45 19.71 7.41 -10.14
CA GLY A 45 20.11 7.19 -8.75
C GLY A 45 19.28 7.93 -7.69
N ILE A 46 18.27 8.67 -8.09
CA ILE A 46 17.41 9.47 -7.20
C ILE A 46 16.05 8.81 -7.07
N LEU A 47 15.52 8.79 -5.83
CA LEU A 47 14.20 8.24 -5.52
C LEU A 47 13.12 9.31 -5.56
N TYR A 48 11.98 8.96 -6.12
CA TYR A 48 10.81 9.83 -6.23
C TYR A 48 9.53 9.12 -5.80
N LEU A 49 8.65 9.86 -5.14
CA LEU A 49 7.25 9.50 -4.96
C LEU A 49 6.43 10.03 -6.13
N GLY A 50 5.37 9.33 -6.49
CA GLY A 50 4.40 9.79 -7.47
C GLY A 50 3.44 8.69 -7.89
N VAL A 51 2.15 9.01 -8.00
CA VAL A 51 1.11 8.01 -8.31
C VAL A 51 1.31 7.43 -9.71
N ASN A 52 1.45 8.28 -10.72
CA ASN A 52 1.54 7.88 -12.13
C ASN A 52 2.87 8.25 -12.79
N GLN A 53 3.68 9.05 -12.13
CA GLN A 53 4.99 9.49 -12.61
C GLN A 53 5.85 9.96 -11.42
N PRO A 54 7.19 10.02 -11.55
CA PRO A 54 8.04 10.56 -10.51
C PRO A 54 7.79 12.07 -10.35
N ILE A 55 7.48 12.51 -9.13
CA ILE A 55 7.16 13.91 -8.84
C ILE A 55 8.01 14.45 -7.69
N THR A 56 7.97 13.82 -6.51
CA THR A 56 8.58 14.34 -5.30
C THR A 56 9.82 13.54 -4.93
N GLN A 57 10.97 14.17 -4.98
CA GLN A 57 12.23 13.55 -4.55
C GLN A 57 12.19 13.23 -3.06
N VAL A 58 12.66 12.03 -2.71
CA VAL A 58 12.85 11.60 -1.33
C VAL A 58 14.22 10.95 -1.17
N THR A 59 14.68 10.85 0.08
CA THR A 59 15.93 10.16 0.41
C THR A 59 15.68 8.66 0.61
N GLU A 60 16.72 7.86 0.49
CA GLU A 60 16.67 6.43 0.83
C GLU A 60 16.21 6.22 2.27
N ARG A 61 16.74 7.03 3.21
CA ARG A 61 16.38 6.95 4.63
C ARG A 61 14.90 7.22 4.89
N TYR A 62 14.28 8.10 4.12
CA TYR A 62 12.85 8.43 4.25
C TYR A 62 11.96 7.19 4.09
N LEU A 63 12.31 6.30 3.16
CA LEU A 63 11.52 5.11 2.82
C LEU A 63 11.82 3.88 3.67
N GLN A 64 12.76 3.98 4.62
CA GLN A 64 13.14 2.84 5.44
C GLN A 64 12.11 2.53 6.52
N GLY A 65 11.96 1.24 6.82
CA GLY A 65 11.18 0.74 7.93
C GLY A 65 9.93 -0.05 7.54
N PRO A 66 9.31 -0.70 8.54
CA PRO A 66 8.23 -1.67 8.30
C PRO A 66 6.88 -1.02 7.99
N ARG A 67 6.76 0.30 8.11
CA ARG A 67 5.50 1.01 7.87
C ARG A 67 5.27 1.37 6.40
N PHE A 68 6.31 1.29 5.58
CA PHE A 68 6.19 1.47 4.14
C PHE A 68 5.98 0.13 3.43
N TYR A 69 5.04 0.11 2.52
CA TYR A 69 4.86 -0.90 1.47
C TYR A 69 5.24 -0.24 0.15
N ILE A 70 6.40 -0.60 -0.40
CA ILE A 70 6.96 0.06 -1.57
C ILE A 70 6.54 -0.68 -2.83
N ASN A 71 5.77 0.00 -3.68
CA ASN A 71 5.50 -0.45 -5.04
C ASN A 71 6.58 0.13 -5.96
N ALA A 72 7.44 -0.73 -6.46
CA ALA A 72 8.54 -0.34 -7.34
C ALA A 72 8.02 -0.13 -8.77
N MET A 73 7.96 1.12 -9.22
CA MET A 73 7.21 1.52 -10.41
C MET A 73 7.97 1.39 -11.72
N ASN A 74 9.29 1.39 -11.70
CA ASN A 74 10.11 1.24 -12.90
C ASN A 74 11.25 0.25 -12.70
N THR A 75 11.85 -0.19 -13.79
CA THR A 75 12.91 -1.20 -13.78
C THR A 75 14.11 -0.79 -12.93
N ASP A 76 14.53 0.47 -13.00
CA ASP A 76 15.65 0.97 -12.19
C ASP A 76 15.33 0.84 -10.68
N MET A 77 14.12 1.16 -10.25
CA MET A 77 13.69 0.96 -8.87
C MET A 77 13.64 -0.52 -8.49
N GLN A 78 13.10 -1.36 -9.35
CA GLN A 78 13.00 -2.81 -9.14
C GLN A 78 14.39 -3.44 -8.96
N ASP A 79 15.31 -3.15 -9.87
CA ASP A 79 16.68 -3.66 -9.84
C ASP A 79 17.44 -3.19 -8.58
N TRP A 80 17.22 -1.95 -8.18
CA TRP A 80 17.86 -1.37 -7.01
C TRP A 80 17.34 -1.96 -5.70
N ILE A 81 16.00 -2.04 -5.52
CA ILE A 81 15.42 -2.42 -4.22
C ILE A 81 15.74 -3.86 -3.83
N VAL A 82 15.83 -4.78 -4.79
CA VAL A 82 16.16 -6.18 -4.52
C VAL A 82 17.59 -6.37 -3.99
N THR A 83 18.47 -5.39 -4.21
CA THR A 83 19.86 -5.40 -3.72
C THR A 83 20.01 -4.79 -2.33
N GLN A 84 18.96 -4.16 -1.80
CA GLN A 84 19.00 -3.45 -0.51
C GLN A 84 18.84 -4.41 0.68
N PRO A 85 19.41 -4.08 1.86
CA PRO A 85 19.19 -4.87 3.06
C PRO A 85 17.70 -4.96 3.43
N SER A 86 17.19 -6.16 3.65
CA SER A 86 15.77 -6.40 3.99
C SER A 86 15.33 -5.71 5.28
N LYS A 87 16.26 -5.47 6.21
CA LYS A 87 15.98 -4.70 7.43
C LYS A 87 15.62 -3.24 7.17
N HIS A 88 16.09 -2.68 6.06
CA HIS A 88 15.79 -1.29 5.68
C HIS A 88 14.51 -1.19 4.86
N TYR A 89 14.28 -2.13 3.97
CA TYR A 89 13.11 -2.16 3.08
C TYR A 89 12.44 -3.53 3.16
N PRO A 90 11.71 -3.82 4.26
CA PRO A 90 11.15 -5.15 4.48
C PRO A 90 9.95 -5.48 3.59
N ASN A 91 9.27 -4.47 3.07
CA ASN A 91 8.00 -4.65 2.36
C ASN A 91 8.05 -3.95 1.00
N TYR A 92 8.39 -4.68 -0.05
CA TYR A 92 8.33 -4.16 -1.41
C TYR A 92 7.73 -5.19 -2.37
N PHE A 93 7.21 -4.71 -3.48
CA PHE A 93 6.60 -5.49 -4.54
C PHE A 93 6.48 -4.63 -5.81
N TRP A 94 6.05 -5.23 -6.90
CA TRP A 94 5.54 -4.53 -8.08
C TRP A 94 4.56 -5.41 -8.84
N PHE A 95 3.67 -4.79 -9.59
CA PHE A 95 2.78 -5.51 -10.49
C PHE A 95 3.46 -5.70 -11.85
N PRO A 96 3.41 -6.93 -12.44
CA PRO A 96 3.83 -7.14 -13.81
C PRO A 96 3.01 -6.28 -14.77
N THR A 97 3.66 -5.69 -15.79
CA THR A 97 3.03 -4.75 -16.73
C THR A 97 1.84 -5.35 -17.49
N ASP A 98 1.84 -6.65 -17.71
CA ASP A 98 0.83 -7.35 -18.51
C ASP A 98 -0.21 -8.09 -17.65
N MET A 99 -0.17 -7.91 -16.33
CA MET A 99 -0.97 -8.71 -15.40
C MET A 99 -1.69 -7.82 -14.38
N GLU A 100 -2.46 -6.86 -14.85
CA GLU A 100 -3.38 -6.11 -14.01
C GLU A 100 -4.34 -7.07 -13.29
N ASN A 101 -4.63 -6.77 -12.02
CA ASN A 101 -5.50 -7.60 -11.16
C ASN A 101 -4.97 -9.01 -10.84
N THR A 102 -3.69 -9.26 -11.01
CA THR A 102 -3.07 -10.51 -10.57
C THR A 102 -2.45 -10.34 -9.19
N PRO A 103 -2.64 -11.30 -8.26
CA PRO A 103 -1.98 -11.27 -6.96
C PRO A 103 -0.46 -11.31 -7.11
N VAL A 104 0.25 -10.50 -6.33
CA VAL A 104 1.71 -10.50 -6.28
C VAL A 104 2.20 -10.73 -4.87
N THR A 105 3.24 -11.53 -4.71
CA THR A 105 3.86 -11.78 -3.41
C THR A 105 4.90 -10.70 -3.13
N ALA A 106 4.71 -9.95 -2.05
CA ALA A 106 5.67 -8.97 -1.58
C ALA A 106 6.88 -9.65 -0.89
N SER A 107 7.95 -8.90 -0.72
CA SER A 107 9.20 -9.36 -0.10
C SER A 107 9.03 -9.93 1.32
N ASN A 108 8.00 -9.49 2.04
CA ASN A 108 7.64 -9.99 3.38
C ASN A 108 6.76 -11.25 3.35
N GLY A 109 6.50 -11.85 2.19
CA GLY A 109 5.66 -13.03 2.02
C GLY A 109 4.15 -12.75 2.03
N LYS A 110 3.73 -11.49 2.16
CA LYS A 110 2.31 -11.13 2.05
C LYS A 110 1.90 -11.02 0.59
N ILE A 111 0.62 -11.28 0.33
CA ILE A 111 0.09 -11.33 -1.04
C ILE A 111 -0.77 -10.10 -1.27
N ILE A 112 -0.31 -9.20 -2.12
CA ILE A 112 -1.10 -8.05 -2.56
C ILE A 112 -2.17 -8.58 -3.50
N THR A 113 -3.43 -8.50 -3.07
CA THR A 113 -4.54 -9.21 -3.71
C THR A 113 -5.57 -8.23 -4.25
N PRO A 114 -5.49 -7.88 -5.55
CA PRO A 114 -6.47 -7.02 -6.20
C PRO A 114 -7.74 -7.79 -6.62
N GLY A 115 -8.79 -7.06 -6.96
CA GLY A 115 -10.01 -7.60 -7.56
C GLY A 115 -10.77 -8.58 -6.66
N THR A 116 -11.38 -9.57 -7.30
CA THR A 116 -12.20 -10.61 -6.67
C THR A 116 -11.46 -11.92 -6.40
N VAL A 117 -10.15 -11.90 -6.51
CA VAL A 117 -9.32 -13.09 -6.27
C VAL A 117 -9.51 -13.60 -4.84
N ALA A 118 -9.49 -14.92 -4.69
CA ALA A 118 -9.62 -15.56 -3.39
C ALA A 118 -8.55 -15.07 -2.41
N ILE A 119 -8.96 -14.77 -1.17
CA ILE A 119 -8.08 -14.26 -0.12
C ILE A 119 -7.82 -15.31 0.95
N ASN A 120 -6.71 -15.14 1.64
CA ASN A 120 -6.32 -15.96 2.79
C ASN A 120 -5.66 -15.08 3.88
N ASN A 121 -5.17 -15.72 4.94
CA ASN A 121 -4.55 -15.01 6.08
C ASN A 121 -3.27 -14.23 5.74
N SER A 122 -2.68 -14.44 4.57
CA SER A 122 -1.51 -13.69 4.08
C SER A 122 -1.88 -12.57 3.11
N SER A 123 -3.14 -12.47 2.70
CA SER A 123 -3.59 -11.48 1.73
C SER A 123 -3.64 -10.07 2.32
N VAL A 124 -3.17 -9.11 1.55
CA VAL A 124 -3.47 -7.68 1.68
C VAL A 124 -4.48 -7.35 0.59
N ILE A 125 -5.71 -7.05 0.96
CA ILE A 125 -6.74 -6.64 0.01
C ILE A 125 -6.37 -5.26 -0.53
N PHE A 126 -6.25 -5.16 -1.86
CA PHE A 126 -5.79 -3.95 -2.52
C PHE A 126 -6.94 -3.17 -3.14
N LEU A 127 -7.14 -1.93 -2.69
CA LEU A 127 -8.14 -0.96 -3.17
C LEU A 127 -9.53 -1.57 -3.38
N PRO A 128 -10.16 -2.12 -2.35
CA PRO A 128 -11.47 -2.77 -2.48
C PRO A 128 -12.56 -1.83 -2.99
N GLU A 129 -12.41 -0.53 -2.76
CA GLU A 129 -13.35 0.50 -3.20
C GLU A 129 -13.40 0.73 -4.71
N ILE A 130 -12.30 0.42 -5.41
CA ILE A 130 -12.20 0.55 -6.87
C ILE A 130 -12.17 -0.80 -7.59
N GLN A 131 -12.20 -1.88 -6.83
CA GLN A 131 -12.29 -3.24 -7.33
C GLN A 131 -13.72 -3.77 -7.18
N ASP A 132 -14.05 -4.85 -7.86
CA ASP A 132 -15.39 -5.45 -7.80
C ASP A 132 -15.78 -5.96 -6.39
N ARG A 133 -14.82 -6.08 -5.48
CA ARG A 133 -15.03 -6.56 -4.13
C ARG A 133 -15.88 -5.64 -3.26
N GLY A 134 -15.62 -4.32 -3.34
CA GLY A 134 -16.25 -3.32 -2.50
C GLY A 134 -15.77 -3.29 -1.04
N MET A 135 -16.01 -2.16 -0.36
CA MET A 135 -15.57 -1.96 1.02
C MET A 135 -16.36 -2.80 2.03
N TYR A 136 -17.65 -2.95 1.82
CA TYR A 136 -18.52 -3.69 2.74
C TYR A 136 -18.11 -5.15 2.89
N SER A 137 -17.84 -5.84 1.80
CA SER A 137 -17.37 -7.21 1.85
C SER A 137 -16.00 -7.36 2.50
N THR A 138 -15.14 -6.33 2.39
CA THR A 138 -13.81 -6.31 2.97
C THR A 138 -13.83 -6.35 4.50
N VAL A 139 -14.83 -5.73 5.14
CA VAL A 139 -14.94 -5.65 6.61
C VAL A 139 -15.01 -7.03 7.25
N HIS A 140 -15.64 -7.98 6.61
CA HIS A 140 -15.87 -9.33 7.13
C HIS A 140 -14.78 -10.34 6.77
N LEU A 141 -13.84 -9.98 5.91
CA LEU A 141 -12.84 -10.91 5.42
C LEU A 141 -11.73 -11.17 6.44
N ARG A 142 -11.28 -12.42 6.48
CA ARG A 142 -10.10 -12.83 7.24
C ARG A 142 -8.88 -12.73 6.33
N CYS A 143 -8.09 -11.69 6.55
CA CYS A 143 -6.88 -11.41 5.78
C CYS A 143 -5.83 -10.79 6.69
N PHE A 144 -4.61 -10.64 6.18
CA PHE A 144 -3.53 -9.97 6.89
C PHE A 144 -3.79 -8.47 7.00
N GLY A 145 -4.21 -7.85 5.92
CA GLY A 145 -4.39 -6.41 5.88
C GLY A 145 -5.28 -5.92 4.75
N VAL A 146 -5.54 -4.63 4.76
CA VAL A 146 -6.26 -3.93 3.71
C VAL A 146 -5.53 -2.64 3.36
N CYS A 147 -5.33 -2.41 2.06
CA CYS A 147 -4.82 -1.16 1.50
C CYS A 147 -5.99 -0.41 0.84
N SER A 148 -6.31 0.77 1.35
CA SER A 148 -7.48 1.53 0.94
C SER A 148 -7.30 3.02 1.15
N ASN A 149 -8.01 3.81 0.34
CA ASN A 149 -8.16 5.26 0.55
C ASN A 149 -9.15 5.60 1.69
N TYR A 150 -9.90 4.61 2.20
CA TYR A 150 -11.01 4.81 3.15
C TYR A 150 -10.82 4.02 4.44
N LEU A 151 -9.58 3.95 4.94
CA LEU A 151 -9.25 3.17 6.14
C LEU A 151 -9.99 3.62 7.38
N SER A 152 -10.20 4.92 7.55
CA SER A 152 -10.96 5.45 8.69
C SER A 152 -12.38 4.88 8.73
N PHE A 153 -13.01 4.76 7.58
CA PHE A 153 -14.32 4.13 7.43
C PHE A 153 -14.27 2.63 7.74
N ILE A 154 -13.37 1.89 7.10
CA ILE A 154 -13.22 0.44 7.31
C ILE A 154 -12.92 0.11 8.78
N LYS A 155 -12.03 0.88 9.41
CA LYS A 155 -11.65 0.68 10.81
C LYS A 155 -12.82 0.93 11.76
N ARG A 156 -13.59 2.00 11.53
CA ARG A 156 -14.80 2.30 12.29
C ARG A 156 -15.80 1.16 12.19
N MET A 157 -16.07 0.71 10.97
CA MET A 157 -17.01 -0.36 10.70
C MET A 157 -16.65 -1.66 11.41
N ARG A 158 -15.38 -2.05 11.42
CA ARG A 158 -14.92 -3.24 12.14
C ARG A 158 -14.98 -3.11 13.66
N ASN A 159 -14.77 -1.90 14.20
CA ASN A 159 -14.72 -1.66 15.65
C ASN A 159 -16.11 -1.45 16.26
N GLU A 160 -17.01 -0.82 15.53
CA GLU A 160 -18.33 -0.43 16.05
C GLU A 160 -19.39 -1.54 15.90
N GLY A 161 -19.05 -2.63 15.20
CA GLY A 161 -19.96 -3.77 15.04
C GLY A 161 -21.26 -3.42 14.30
N GLU A 162 -21.25 -2.37 13.48
CA GLU A 162 -22.43 -1.86 12.76
C GLU A 162 -22.91 -2.77 11.60
N TRP A 163 -22.46 -4.02 11.58
CA TRP A 163 -22.69 -4.94 10.47
C TRP A 163 -23.36 -6.21 10.93
N TYR A 164 -24.62 -6.12 11.05
CA TYR A 164 -25.51 -7.26 11.18
C TYR A 164 -26.51 -7.27 10.03
#